data_3b10ace616fdc8b6a51adbd396855387
#
_entry.id   3b10ace616fdc8b6a51adbd396855387
#
_cell.length_a   1.000
_cell.length_b   1.000
_cell.length_c   1.000
_cell.angle_alpha   90.00
_cell.angle_beta   90.00
_cell.angle_gamma   90.00
#
_symmetry.space_group_name_H-M   'P 1'
#
loop_
_entity.id
_entity.type
_entity.pdbx_description
1 polymer ?
#
loop_
_entity_poly.entity_id
_entity_poly.type
_entity_poly.pdbx_seq_one_letter_code
_entity_poly.pdbx_strand_id
1 'polypeptide(L)'
;MVGFELDPDAVVAVDVTHATDQPESPGGKGSDIELGAGPVVPRGSANHPALVDAVRAVAADSGVEVQLAAAGSGTGTDADAFYTSRGGTPALNLGIPNRYMHTPVEVVDLADLEVAAELLADTAARLGEFDPLDAGL
;
A
#
# COMPACT_ATOMS: atom_id res chain seq x y z
N MET A 1 -8.39 -16.88 7.71
CA MET A 1 -9.60 -17.02 8.55
C MET A 1 -10.34 -15.69 8.67
N VAL A 2 -9.70 -14.61 9.15
CA VAL A 2 -10.38 -13.30 9.35
C VAL A 2 -11.08 -12.79 8.08
N GLY A 3 -10.41 -12.75 6.94
CA GLY A 3 -11.01 -12.29 5.68
C GLY A 3 -12.17 -13.15 5.20
N PHE A 4 -12.15 -14.44 5.48
CA PHE A 4 -13.25 -15.34 5.13
C PHE A 4 -14.50 -15.10 6.00
N GLU A 5 -14.32 -14.83 7.30
CA GLU A 5 -15.41 -14.61 8.25
C GLU A 5 -16.04 -13.22 8.12
N LEU A 6 -15.20 -12.18 7.91
CA LEU A 6 -15.67 -10.80 7.81
C LEU A 6 -16.31 -10.48 6.47
N ASP A 7 -15.90 -11.19 5.40
CA ASP A 7 -16.36 -10.95 4.02
C ASP A 7 -16.31 -9.46 3.61
N PRO A 8 -15.15 -8.82 3.72
CA PRO A 8 -15.04 -7.39 3.45
C PRO A 8 -15.08 -7.11 1.93
N ASP A 9 -15.64 -5.98 1.55
CA ASP A 9 -15.64 -5.50 0.16
C ASP A 9 -14.24 -5.12 -0.33
N ALA A 10 -13.38 -4.67 0.58
CA ALA A 10 -11.99 -4.34 0.31
C ALA A 10 -11.12 -4.48 1.56
N VAL A 11 -9.81 -4.66 1.35
CA VAL A 11 -8.81 -4.72 2.43
C VAL A 11 -7.64 -3.82 2.10
N VAL A 12 -7.24 -2.99 3.04
CA VAL A 12 -5.97 -2.27 2.99
C VAL A 12 -5.09 -2.77 4.13
N ALA A 13 -3.99 -3.42 3.79
CA ALA A 13 -2.95 -3.79 4.75
C ALA A 13 -1.94 -2.65 4.83
N VAL A 14 -1.64 -2.19 6.05
CA VAL A 14 -0.59 -1.19 6.28
C VAL A 14 0.62 -1.89 6.87
N ASP A 15 1.75 -1.76 6.23
CA ASP A 15 3.01 -2.38 6.65
C ASP A 15 4.20 -1.48 6.28
N VAL A 16 5.39 -1.82 6.72
CA VAL A 16 6.62 -1.14 6.30
C VAL A 16 7.08 -1.64 4.94
N THR A 17 7.82 -0.80 4.22
CA THR A 17 8.45 -1.16 2.95
C THR A 17 9.88 -0.62 2.89
N HIS A 18 10.75 -1.30 2.14
CA HIS A 18 12.15 -0.89 2.02
C HIS A 18 12.29 0.50 1.39
N ALA A 19 12.83 1.46 2.15
CA ALA A 19 13.38 2.66 1.57
C ALA A 19 14.67 2.33 0.81
N THR A 20 14.86 2.94 -0.36
CA THR A 20 16.02 2.68 -1.23
C THR A 20 17.09 3.76 -1.13
N ASP A 21 16.83 4.82 -0.40
CA ASP A 21 17.69 5.97 -0.16
C ASP A 21 18.74 5.74 0.95
N GLN A 22 19.12 4.50 1.17
CA GLN A 22 20.13 4.08 2.14
C GLN A 22 21.34 3.44 1.43
N PRO A 23 22.55 3.50 2.05
CA PRO A 23 23.71 2.79 1.53
C PRO A 23 23.44 1.28 1.40
N GLU A 24 23.93 0.67 0.32
CA GLU A 24 23.76 -0.76 0.05
C GLU A 24 22.30 -1.23 0.09
N SER A 25 21.37 -0.36 -0.26
CA SER A 25 19.98 -0.74 -0.40
C SER A 25 19.88 -2.02 -1.24
N PRO A 26 19.05 -3.00 -0.85
CA PRO A 26 18.82 -4.19 -1.68
C PRO A 26 18.30 -3.87 -3.08
N GLY A 27 18.19 -2.57 -3.41
CA GLY A 27 17.92 -2.03 -4.70
C GLY A 27 16.62 -2.60 -5.29
N GLY A 28 15.52 -1.99 -5.00
CA GLY A 28 14.28 -2.31 -5.67
C GLY A 28 14.47 -2.07 -7.15
N LYS A 29 14.44 -3.12 -7.96
CA LYS A 29 14.46 -2.98 -9.40
C LYS A 29 13.21 -2.24 -9.83
N GLY A 30 13.31 -0.91 -9.97
CA GLY A 30 12.28 -0.07 -10.56
C GLY A 30 11.48 0.83 -9.63
N SER A 31 11.93 1.07 -8.39
CA SER A 31 11.30 2.07 -7.52
C SER A 31 12.34 2.77 -6.66
N ASP A 32 12.36 4.09 -6.70
CA ASP A 32 13.13 4.91 -5.77
C ASP A 32 12.17 5.32 -4.66
N ILE A 33 12.40 4.79 -3.45
CA ILE A 33 11.58 5.03 -2.27
C ILE A 33 12.43 5.75 -1.24
N GLU A 34 11.98 6.93 -0.84
CA GLU A 34 12.68 7.82 0.08
C GLU A 34 11.90 8.01 1.37
N LEU A 35 12.61 8.13 2.50
CA LEU A 35 12.03 8.56 3.76
C LEU A 35 11.55 10.01 3.65
N GLY A 36 10.38 10.30 4.23
CA GLY A 36 9.83 11.65 4.25
C GLY A 36 9.17 12.08 2.95
N ALA A 37 9.09 11.20 1.94
CA ALA A 37 8.44 11.49 0.66
C ALA A 37 7.01 10.93 0.56
N GLY A 38 6.44 10.53 1.70
CA GLY A 38 5.08 10.01 1.80
C GLY A 38 4.98 8.49 1.67
N PRO A 39 3.77 7.95 1.92
CA PRO A 39 3.53 6.51 1.89
C PRO A 39 3.69 5.92 0.49
N VAL A 40 3.93 4.62 0.43
CA VAL A 40 4.18 3.88 -0.80
C VAL A 40 2.93 3.10 -1.21
N VAL A 41 2.53 3.27 -2.46
CA VAL A 41 1.44 2.50 -3.08
C VAL A 41 2.05 1.54 -4.11
N PRO A 42 2.18 0.26 -3.80
CA PRO A 42 2.73 -0.70 -4.74
C PRO A 42 1.75 -1.02 -5.86
N ARG A 43 2.28 -1.19 -7.06
CA ARG A 43 1.54 -1.72 -8.23
C ARG A 43 2.06 -3.10 -8.59
N GLY A 44 1.15 -4.06 -8.68
CA GLY A 44 1.49 -5.45 -9.01
C GLY A 44 0.30 -6.36 -8.80
N SER A 45 0.46 -7.65 -9.06
CA SER A 45 -0.64 -8.62 -9.09
C SER A 45 -1.37 -8.81 -7.74
N ALA A 46 -0.70 -8.53 -6.62
CA ALA A 46 -1.29 -8.63 -5.28
C ALA A 46 -2.06 -7.38 -4.85
N ASN A 47 -1.97 -6.28 -5.61
CA ASN A 47 -2.66 -5.03 -5.31
C ASN A 47 -3.74 -4.79 -6.36
N HIS A 48 -4.99 -4.71 -5.90
CA HIS A 48 -6.13 -4.54 -6.79
C HIS A 48 -6.05 -3.20 -7.54
N PRO A 49 -6.09 -3.19 -8.89
CA PRO A 49 -5.88 -1.97 -9.67
C PRO A 49 -6.82 -0.83 -9.30
N ALA A 50 -8.11 -1.12 -9.09
CA ALA A 50 -9.09 -0.12 -8.73
C ALA A 50 -8.81 0.51 -7.35
N LEU A 51 -8.33 -0.27 -6.37
CA LEU A 51 -7.90 0.28 -5.08
C LEU A 51 -6.66 1.16 -5.20
N VAL A 52 -5.68 0.75 -6.02
CA VAL A 52 -4.50 1.58 -6.31
C VAL A 52 -4.92 2.91 -6.91
N ASP A 53 -5.81 2.89 -7.88
CA ASP A 53 -6.28 4.11 -8.55
C ASP A 53 -7.13 4.97 -7.61
N ALA A 54 -7.98 4.37 -6.76
CA ALA A 54 -8.75 5.08 -5.74
C ALA A 54 -7.84 5.82 -4.74
N VAL A 55 -6.87 5.14 -4.16
CA VAL A 55 -5.91 5.74 -3.21
C VAL A 55 -5.14 6.89 -3.87
N ARG A 56 -4.70 6.70 -5.11
CA ARG A 56 -3.98 7.75 -5.85
C ARG A 56 -4.86 8.96 -6.17
N ALA A 57 -6.13 8.74 -6.51
CA ALA A 57 -7.08 9.82 -6.77
C ALA A 57 -7.33 10.63 -5.49
N VAL A 58 -7.57 9.93 -4.36
CA VAL A 58 -7.75 10.58 -3.06
C VAL A 58 -6.51 11.37 -2.66
N ALA A 59 -5.31 10.80 -2.81
CA ALA A 59 -4.04 11.48 -2.52
C ALA A 59 -3.90 12.76 -3.35
N ALA A 60 -4.18 12.69 -4.65
CA ALA A 60 -4.10 13.86 -5.54
C ALA A 60 -5.10 14.96 -5.13
N ASP A 61 -6.33 14.60 -4.78
CA ASP A 61 -7.36 15.55 -4.35
C ASP A 61 -7.04 16.20 -3.00
N SER A 62 -6.42 15.45 -2.08
CA SER A 62 -6.00 15.94 -0.75
C SER A 62 -4.64 16.64 -0.78
N GLY A 63 -3.96 16.67 -1.93
CA GLY A 63 -2.61 17.25 -2.06
C GLY A 63 -1.53 16.44 -1.35
N VAL A 64 -1.77 15.15 -1.13
CA VAL A 64 -0.83 14.22 -0.51
C VAL A 64 0.05 13.59 -1.58
N GLU A 65 1.36 13.63 -1.39
CA GLU A 65 2.29 12.90 -2.25
C GLU A 65 2.37 11.43 -1.83
N VAL A 66 2.34 10.54 -2.82
CA VAL A 66 2.53 9.11 -2.64
C VAL A 66 3.62 8.61 -3.57
N GLN A 67 4.40 7.66 -3.08
CA GLN A 67 5.44 7.01 -3.87
C GLN A 67 4.88 5.75 -4.52
N LEU A 68 5.27 5.48 -5.75
CA LEU A 68 4.86 4.26 -6.46
C LEU A 68 5.99 3.24 -6.45
N ALA A 69 5.67 2.02 -6.07
CA ALA A 69 6.58 0.89 -6.13
C ALA A 69 6.10 -0.17 -7.11
N ALA A 70 7.03 -0.89 -7.72
CA ALA A 70 6.71 -2.09 -8.47
C ALA A 70 6.71 -3.30 -7.52
N ALA A 71 5.57 -3.99 -7.40
CA ALA A 71 5.45 -5.25 -6.69
C ALA A 71 5.15 -6.36 -7.69
N GLY A 72 6.05 -7.32 -7.82
CA GLY A 72 5.91 -8.41 -8.82
C GLY A 72 4.70 -9.30 -8.53
N SER A 73 4.91 -10.41 -7.82
CA SER A 73 3.88 -11.42 -7.57
C SER A 73 3.36 -11.44 -6.14
N GLY A 74 3.92 -10.68 -5.23
CA GLY A 74 3.50 -10.60 -3.83
C GLY A 74 4.10 -9.37 -3.16
N THR A 75 3.48 -8.94 -2.07
CA THR A 75 3.90 -7.79 -1.27
C THR A 75 4.69 -8.20 -0.03
N GLY A 76 4.57 -9.47 0.39
CA GLY A 76 5.11 -9.96 1.66
C GLY A 76 4.32 -9.50 2.87
N THR A 77 3.12 -8.95 2.66
CA THR A 77 2.23 -8.43 3.70
C THR A 77 0.96 -9.25 3.83
N ASP A 78 0.13 -8.92 4.80
CA ASP A 78 -1.18 -9.56 4.98
C ASP A 78 -2.12 -9.41 3.77
N ALA A 79 -1.92 -8.39 2.94
CA ALA A 79 -2.68 -8.22 1.68
C ALA A 79 -2.61 -9.48 0.80
N ASP A 80 -1.46 -10.16 0.79
CA ASP A 80 -1.26 -11.36 -0.02
C ASP A 80 -2.20 -12.53 0.36
N ALA A 81 -2.66 -12.57 1.62
CA ALA A 81 -3.60 -13.59 2.07
C ALA A 81 -5.05 -13.25 1.69
N PHE A 82 -5.37 -11.98 1.49
CA PHE A 82 -6.75 -11.55 1.21
C PHE A 82 -7.11 -11.64 -0.26
N TYR A 83 -6.21 -11.26 -1.17
CA TYR A 83 -6.54 -11.25 -2.60
C TYR A 83 -6.80 -12.65 -3.18
N THR A 84 -6.38 -13.70 -2.48
CA THR A 84 -6.69 -15.11 -2.83
C THR A 84 -7.88 -15.67 -2.05
N SER A 85 -8.48 -14.90 -1.14
CA SER A 85 -9.59 -15.35 -0.31
C SER A 85 -10.92 -15.32 -1.08
N ARG A 86 -11.76 -16.34 -0.90
CA ARG A 86 -13.06 -16.51 -1.55
C ARG A 86 -12.98 -16.51 -3.08
N GLY A 87 -13.35 -15.50 -3.76
CA GLY A 87 -13.23 -15.32 -5.21
C GLY A 87 -12.24 -14.24 -5.61
N GLY A 88 -11.44 -13.79 -4.65
CA GLY A 88 -10.53 -12.65 -4.78
C GLY A 88 -11.12 -11.42 -4.09
N THR A 89 -10.72 -11.16 -2.83
CA THR A 89 -11.08 -9.93 -2.15
C THR A 89 -10.16 -8.81 -2.64
N PRO A 90 -10.69 -7.67 -3.11
CA PRO A 90 -9.86 -6.53 -3.47
C PRO A 90 -8.94 -6.14 -2.32
N ALA A 91 -7.64 -6.24 -2.52
CA ALA A 91 -6.64 -5.97 -1.49
C ALA A 91 -5.59 -4.98 -1.99
N LEU A 92 -5.08 -4.18 -1.08
CA LEU A 92 -4.00 -3.23 -1.31
C LEU A 92 -3.05 -3.26 -0.12
N ASN A 93 -1.75 -3.17 -0.39
CA ASN A 93 -0.75 -2.81 0.61
C ASN A 93 -0.47 -1.30 0.54
N LEU A 94 -0.49 -0.62 1.69
CA LEU A 94 0.00 0.74 1.86
C LEU A 94 1.30 0.65 2.66
N GLY A 95 2.42 1.01 2.05
CA GLY A 95 3.74 0.87 2.64
C GLY A 95 4.20 2.14 3.37
N ILE A 96 4.81 1.99 4.54
CA ILE A 96 5.54 3.05 5.23
C ILE A 96 7.03 2.90 4.91
N PRO A 97 7.69 3.90 4.30
CA PRO A 97 9.12 3.81 4.02
C PRO A 97 9.92 3.52 5.28
N ASN A 98 10.81 2.53 5.22
CA ASN A 98 11.63 2.11 6.35
C ASN A 98 13.04 1.82 5.87
N ARG A 99 14.03 2.53 6.43
CA ARG A 99 15.45 2.21 6.25
C ARG A 99 15.89 1.12 7.20
N TYR A 100 16.79 0.28 6.74
CA TYR A 100 17.39 -0.81 7.51
C TYR A 100 16.37 -1.82 8.03
N MET A 101 15.27 -2.01 7.29
CA MET A 101 14.20 -2.95 7.64
C MET A 101 14.76 -4.35 7.93
N HIS A 102 14.21 -5.01 8.94
CA HIS A 102 14.65 -6.30 9.48
C HIS A 102 16.01 -6.26 10.21
N THR A 103 16.37 -5.10 10.72
CA THR A 103 17.57 -4.94 11.55
C THR A 103 17.21 -4.35 12.93
N PRO A 104 18.13 -4.35 13.91
CA PRO A 104 17.87 -3.75 15.22
C PRO A 104 17.79 -2.20 15.21
N VAL A 105 18.05 -1.55 14.10
CA VAL A 105 18.20 -0.09 13.98
C VAL A 105 17.32 0.48 12.85
N GLU A 106 16.11 0.00 12.74
CA GLU A 106 15.15 0.50 11.75
C GLU A 106 14.83 1.99 11.94
N VAL A 107 14.63 2.69 10.84
CA VAL A 107 14.34 4.12 10.83
C VAL A 107 13.15 4.42 9.93
N VAL A 108 12.16 5.11 10.48
CA VAL A 108 10.99 5.64 9.76
C VAL A 108 10.91 7.17 9.95
N ASP A 109 10.27 7.86 9.04
CA ASP A 109 9.88 9.25 9.22
C ASP A 109 8.47 9.30 9.81
N LEU A 110 8.28 10.06 10.89
CA LEU A 110 6.96 10.20 11.54
C LEU A 110 5.96 10.94 10.64
N ALA A 111 6.43 11.82 9.77
CA ALA A 111 5.56 12.49 8.80
C ALA A 111 4.95 11.50 7.80
N ASP A 112 5.70 10.49 7.37
CA ASP A 112 5.16 9.42 6.50
C ASP A 112 4.03 8.65 7.19
N LEU A 113 4.14 8.41 8.50
CA LEU A 113 3.09 7.75 9.29
C LEU A 113 1.84 8.63 9.41
N GLU A 114 2.00 9.92 9.69
CA GLU A 114 0.89 10.86 9.80
C GLU A 114 0.14 10.96 8.47
N VAL A 115 0.87 11.17 7.38
CA VAL A 115 0.31 11.27 6.03
C VAL A 115 -0.37 9.95 5.61
N ALA A 116 0.21 8.80 5.93
CA ALA A 116 -0.40 7.51 5.65
C ALA A 116 -1.73 7.32 6.39
N ALA A 117 -1.80 7.75 7.67
CA ALA A 117 -3.02 7.67 8.45
C ALA A 117 -4.13 8.58 7.91
N GLU A 118 -3.80 9.81 7.51
CA GLU A 118 -4.74 10.74 6.88
C GLU A 118 -5.24 10.19 5.53
N LEU A 119 -4.33 9.74 4.68
CA LEU A 119 -4.69 9.16 3.38
C LEU A 119 -5.59 7.93 3.52
N LEU A 120 -5.30 7.08 4.51
CA LEU A 120 -6.11 5.89 4.79
C LEU A 120 -7.53 6.29 5.23
N ALA A 121 -7.64 7.27 6.13
CA ALA A 121 -8.93 7.78 6.60
C ALA A 121 -9.75 8.39 5.46
N ASP A 122 -9.14 9.23 4.63
CA ASP A 122 -9.80 9.86 3.47
C ASP A 122 -10.21 8.81 2.44
N THR A 123 -9.36 7.83 2.18
CA THR A 123 -9.68 6.73 1.26
C THR A 123 -10.85 5.91 1.78
N ALA A 124 -10.85 5.55 3.06
CA ALA A 124 -11.95 4.78 3.66
C ALA A 124 -13.28 5.54 3.61
N ALA A 125 -13.27 6.85 3.85
CA ALA A 125 -14.46 7.69 3.80
C ALA A 125 -15.05 7.81 2.38
N ARG A 126 -14.19 7.74 1.36
CA ARG A 126 -14.54 7.97 -0.04
C ARG A 126 -14.58 6.70 -0.89
N LEU A 127 -14.33 5.53 -0.32
CA LEU A 127 -14.21 4.29 -1.08
C LEU A 127 -15.46 3.98 -1.92
N GLY A 128 -16.65 4.33 -1.42
CA GLY A 128 -17.90 4.18 -2.15
C GLY A 128 -18.05 5.06 -3.39
N GLU A 129 -17.19 6.05 -3.61
CA GLU A 129 -17.18 6.88 -4.82
C GLU A 129 -16.50 6.14 -6.01
N PHE A 130 -15.74 5.10 -5.72
CA PHE A 130 -14.92 4.33 -6.66
C PHE A 130 -15.57 2.97 -6.98
N ASP A 131 -16.87 2.97 -7.31
CA ASP A 131 -17.59 1.76 -7.66
C ASP A 131 -17.48 1.47 -9.19
N PRO A 132 -17.33 0.21 -9.60
CA PRO A 132 -17.15 -0.94 -8.76
C PRO A 132 -15.67 -1.29 -8.52
N LEU A 133 -15.34 -1.75 -7.32
CA LEU A 133 -14.07 -2.44 -7.06
C LEU A 133 -14.00 -3.77 -7.84
N ASP A 134 -14.86 -3.90 -8.81
CA ASP A 134 -14.97 -5.05 -9.69
C ASP A 134 -13.79 -5.06 -10.67
N ALA A 135 -13.00 -6.08 -10.63
CA ALA A 135 -11.79 -6.21 -11.44
C ALA A 135 -12.05 -6.35 -12.95
N GLY A 136 -13.33 -6.25 -13.36
CA GLY A 136 -13.69 -6.28 -14.78
C GLY A 136 -13.14 -7.51 -15.51
N LEU A 137 -13.40 -8.70 -15.00
CA LEU A 137 -13.08 -9.96 -15.68
C LEU A 137 -14.15 -10.30 -16.70
#